data_bfcd3c4c6924565e7f3358a834027290
#
_entry.id   bfcd3c4c6924565e7f3358a834027290
#
_cell.length_a   1.000
_cell.length_b   1.000
_cell.length_c   1.000
_cell.angle_alpha   90.00
_cell.angle_beta   90.00
_cell.angle_gamma   90.00
#
_symmetry.space_group_name_H-M   'P 1'
#
loop_
_entity.id
_entity.type
_entity.pdbx_description
1 polymer ?
#
loop_
_entity_poly.entity_id
_entity_poly.type
_entity_poly.pdbx_seq_one_letter_code
_entity_poly.pdbx_strand_id
1 'polypeptide(L)'
;MIDKMKVRGAKVHNLKNLDVDIPLNKIVGIAGVSGSGKSSLALGVLYAEGSRRYLDALSTYTRRRMTQAAKAQVDEVLYVPAALALRQRPGVPGIRSTFGTGTELLNSLRLMFSRLASHRCPNGHYCPPTLAVAAERKLVCPQCGAAFFAPSAEELAFNSQGACRTCSGTGTIRTVDSSTLVPDESLSIDQGAVAPWNSLMWSLMTDVCREMGVRTDVPFRDLTEKERDIVFNGPAEKKHILYKAKNSNQAGELDFTYYNATYTVENALAKVKDEKGMKRVEKFLKEEICPECGGTRLSEAARAPRLRGISLDKACRMTLSDLVNWVEGVPPSLPEEMRPMANSICESFQTVAKRLIDLGLGYLALDRASSTLSTGERQRMQLARAVRNRTTGVLYVLDEPSIGLHPSNITGLIGVMDDLIGDGNSVILVDHDTLVLSKSDWLIEMGPGAGSDGGRIIAQGTVSDIVKDKSSLIGPFLSERNPLSGRQSHTGDSLLHDGRIHLSTGAIHTVKPLETDI
;
A
#
# COMPACT_ATOMS: atom_id res chain seq x y z
N MET A 1 24.61 -22.29 26.15
CA MET A 1 23.53 -21.78 25.29
C MET A 1 24.12 -20.63 24.47
N ILE A 2 23.82 -20.53 23.17
CA ILE A 2 24.32 -19.43 22.35
C ILE A 2 23.49 -18.19 22.70
N ASP A 3 24.16 -17.14 23.18
CA ASP A 3 23.53 -15.92 23.71
C ASP A 3 23.81 -14.67 22.86
N LYS A 4 24.65 -14.78 21.83
CA LYS A 4 25.04 -13.65 20.98
C LYS A 4 25.39 -14.04 19.56
N MET A 5 25.10 -13.15 18.63
CA MET A 5 25.62 -13.15 17.26
C MET A 5 27.05 -12.59 17.27
N LYS A 6 27.93 -13.12 16.42
CA LYS A 6 29.31 -12.62 16.27
C LYS A 6 29.56 -12.20 14.82
N VAL A 7 30.03 -10.98 14.63
CA VAL A 7 30.47 -10.44 13.34
C VAL A 7 31.95 -10.13 13.45
N ARG A 8 32.73 -10.54 12.46
CA ARG A 8 34.18 -10.30 12.37
C ARG A 8 34.54 -9.78 11.00
N GLY A 9 35.35 -8.76 10.96
CA GLY A 9 35.92 -8.19 9.74
C GLY A 9 34.89 -7.61 8.76
N ALA A 10 33.82 -6.96 9.24
CA ALA A 10 32.81 -6.38 8.37
C ALA A 10 33.33 -5.14 7.62
N LYS A 11 33.24 -5.20 6.26
CA LYS A 11 33.74 -4.17 5.33
C LYS A 11 32.66 -3.68 4.35
N VAL A 12 31.38 -3.90 4.70
CA VAL A 12 30.24 -3.51 3.83
C VAL A 12 30.10 -2.00 3.80
N HIS A 13 30.05 -1.43 2.58
CA HIS A 13 29.97 0.01 2.33
C HIS A 13 31.09 0.79 3.06
N ASN A 14 30.74 1.60 4.07
CA ASN A 14 31.69 2.42 4.82
C ASN A 14 32.23 1.75 6.11
N LEU A 15 31.87 0.50 6.41
CA LEU A 15 32.35 -0.19 7.59
C LEU A 15 33.86 -0.44 7.55
N LYS A 16 34.55 -0.20 8.65
CA LYS A 16 36.02 -0.20 8.78
C LYS A 16 36.55 -1.46 9.45
N ASN A 17 36.38 -2.63 8.80
CA ASN A 17 36.81 -3.93 9.34
C ASN A 17 36.27 -4.18 10.75
N LEU A 18 34.96 -4.06 10.89
CA LEU A 18 34.25 -3.99 12.16
C LEU A 18 34.08 -5.37 12.78
N ASP A 19 34.43 -5.50 14.07
CA ASP A 19 34.14 -6.65 14.93
C ASP A 19 33.09 -6.26 15.97
N VAL A 20 32.06 -7.09 16.15
CA VAL A 20 31.02 -6.85 17.15
C VAL A 20 30.35 -8.14 17.61
N ASP A 21 30.04 -8.20 18.90
CA ASP A 21 29.18 -9.21 19.52
C ASP A 21 27.82 -8.59 19.86
N ILE A 22 26.73 -9.20 19.40
CA ILE A 22 25.37 -8.64 19.51
C ILE A 22 24.49 -9.65 20.25
N PRO A 23 23.86 -9.27 21.39
CA PRO A 23 23.04 -10.20 22.16
C PRO A 23 21.82 -10.69 21.39
N LEU A 24 21.45 -11.96 21.60
CA LEU A 24 20.23 -12.59 21.09
C LEU A 24 19.06 -12.40 22.07
N ASN A 25 17.82 -12.54 21.58
CA ASN A 25 16.59 -12.42 22.36
C ASN A 25 16.48 -11.09 23.12
N LYS A 26 16.96 -10.03 22.49
CA LYS A 26 17.02 -8.66 23.01
C LYS A 26 16.62 -7.66 21.95
N ILE A 27 16.17 -6.48 22.40
CA ILE A 27 16.05 -5.29 21.57
C ILE A 27 17.41 -4.59 21.55
N VAL A 28 18.08 -4.64 20.40
CA VAL A 28 19.38 -4.00 20.20
C VAL A 28 19.22 -2.77 19.33
N GLY A 29 19.41 -1.59 19.90
CA GLY A 29 19.40 -0.32 19.18
C GLY A 29 20.74 -0.05 18.51
N ILE A 30 20.72 0.39 17.24
CA ILE A 30 21.89 0.90 16.52
C ILE A 30 21.69 2.40 16.30
N ALA A 31 22.44 3.20 17.02
CA ALA A 31 22.41 4.65 17.00
C ALA A 31 23.60 5.24 16.26
N GLY A 32 23.59 6.55 16.04
CA GLY A 32 24.71 7.32 15.46
C GLY A 32 24.23 8.33 14.41
N VAL A 33 25.11 9.21 13.97
CA VAL A 33 24.81 10.25 12.98
C VAL A 33 24.42 9.65 11.62
N SER A 34 23.70 10.41 10.80
CA SER A 34 23.37 9.97 9.44
C SER A 34 24.63 9.66 8.65
N GLY A 35 24.66 8.54 7.90
CA GLY A 35 25.84 8.11 7.15
C GLY A 35 26.97 7.46 7.99
N SER A 36 26.79 7.21 9.29
CA SER A 36 27.81 6.57 10.15
C SER A 36 27.96 5.06 9.93
N GLY A 37 27.09 4.40 9.16
CA GLY A 37 27.18 2.96 8.87
C GLY A 37 26.13 2.10 9.57
N LYS A 38 25.13 2.67 10.24
CA LYS A 38 24.05 1.95 10.92
C LYS A 38 23.36 0.93 10.03
N SER A 39 22.81 1.38 8.90
CA SER A 39 22.12 0.50 7.95
C SER A 39 23.10 -0.46 7.24
N SER A 40 24.39 -0.10 7.13
CA SER A 40 25.42 -1.01 6.61
C SER A 40 25.59 -2.22 7.53
N LEU A 41 25.61 -2.01 8.85
CA LEU A 41 25.67 -3.11 9.83
C LEU A 41 24.34 -3.88 9.88
N ALA A 42 23.21 -3.19 10.06
CA ALA A 42 21.91 -3.81 10.26
C ALA A 42 21.41 -4.57 9.00
N LEU A 43 21.36 -3.88 7.85
CA LEU A 43 20.84 -4.43 6.60
C LEU A 43 21.92 -5.09 5.76
N GLY A 44 23.09 -4.44 5.65
CA GLY A 44 24.18 -4.91 4.81
C GLY A 44 24.92 -6.13 5.36
N VAL A 45 24.94 -6.34 6.67
CA VAL A 45 25.59 -7.50 7.31
C VAL A 45 24.56 -8.44 7.92
N LEU A 46 23.85 -8.02 8.96
CA LEU A 46 23.01 -8.93 9.76
C LEU A 46 21.84 -9.49 8.97
N TYR A 47 21.06 -8.61 8.34
CA TYR A 47 19.94 -9.05 7.49
C TYR A 47 20.44 -9.86 6.28
N ALA A 48 21.48 -9.38 5.58
CA ALA A 48 21.98 -10.06 4.39
C ALA A 48 22.43 -11.50 4.70
N GLU A 49 23.20 -11.71 5.77
CA GLU A 49 23.66 -13.04 6.16
C GLU A 49 22.55 -13.93 6.74
N GLY A 50 21.67 -13.38 7.58
CA GLY A 50 20.53 -14.14 8.11
C GLY A 50 19.53 -14.55 7.03
N SER A 51 19.22 -13.65 6.09
CA SER A 51 18.37 -13.94 4.93
C SER A 51 19.00 -14.99 4.00
N ARG A 52 20.30 -14.87 3.72
CA ARG A 52 21.03 -15.81 2.88
C ARG A 52 21.01 -17.23 3.48
N ARG A 53 21.32 -17.38 4.75
CA ARG A 53 21.31 -18.68 5.44
C ARG A 53 19.94 -19.35 5.40
N TYR A 54 18.87 -18.57 5.58
CA TYR A 54 17.50 -19.06 5.43
C TYR A 54 17.24 -19.57 4.00
N LEU A 55 17.63 -18.78 2.98
CA LEU A 55 17.47 -19.16 1.59
C LEU A 55 18.32 -20.38 1.20
N ASP A 56 19.51 -20.53 1.77
CA ASP A 56 20.39 -21.69 1.54
C ASP A 56 19.79 -23.01 2.06
N ALA A 57 18.93 -22.94 3.06
CA ALA A 57 18.18 -24.10 3.57
C ALA A 57 17.00 -24.51 2.67
N LEU A 58 16.58 -23.66 1.72
CA LEU A 58 15.47 -23.94 0.80
C LEU A 58 15.92 -24.67 -0.45
N SER A 59 14.96 -25.34 -1.12
CA SER A 59 15.22 -25.99 -2.41
C SER A 59 15.69 -24.99 -3.48
N THR A 60 16.49 -25.44 -4.44
CA THR A 60 17.00 -24.63 -5.55
C THR A 60 15.88 -23.97 -6.37
N TYR A 61 14.75 -24.66 -6.53
CA TYR A 61 13.57 -24.14 -7.23
C TYR A 61 12.95 -22.95 -6.51
N THR A 62 12.75 -23.03 -5.20
CA THR A 62 12.20 -21.95 -4.36
C THR A 62 13.17 -20.76 -4.32
N ARG A 63 14.48 -21.04 -4.14
CA ARG A 63 15.54 -20.02 -4.08
C ARG A 63 15.58 -19.13 -5.33
N ARG A 64 15.43 -19.72 -6.54
CA ARG A 64 15.45 -18.96 -7.81
C ARG A 64 14.31 -17.96 -7.96
N ARG A 65 13.20 -18.12 -7.23
CA ARG A 65 12.03 -17.24 -7.27
C ARG A 65 12.03 -16.14 -6.21
N MET A 66 12.96 -16.21 -5.26
CA MET A 66 13.07 -15.22 -4.19
C MET A 66 14.22 -14.25 -4.47
N THR A 67 13.99 -12.98 -4.12
CA THR A 67 15.04 -11.97 -4.21
C THR A 67 16.12 -12.28 -3.17
N GLN A 68 17.34 -12.49 -3.63
CA GLN A 68 18.48 -12.77 -2.76
C GLN A 68 19.16 -11.48 -2.35
N ALA A 69 19.51 -11.34 -1.06
CA ALA A 69 20.42 -10.30 -0.61
C ALA A 69 21.83 -10.60 -1.14
N ALA A 70 22.58 -9.56 -1.52
CA ALA A 70 23.97 -9.72 -1.88
C ALA A 70 24.77 -10.26 -0.70
N LYS A 71 25.80 -11.11 -0.98
CA LYS A 71 26.69 -11.62 0.07
C LYS A 71 27.40 -10.45 0.74
N ALA A 72 27.36 -10.42 2.06
CA ALA A 72 28.05 -9.41 2.83
C ALA A 72 29.58 -9.55 2.71
N GLN A 73 30.29 -8.43 2.66
CA GLN A 73 31.76 -8.41 2.72
C GLN A 73 32.18 -8.47 4.20
N VAL A 74 32.31 -9.67 4.71
CA VAL A 74 32.68 -9.97 6.10
C VAL A 74 33.64 -11.17 6.12
N ASP A 75 34.54 -11.22 7.07
CA ASP A 75 35.44 -12.33 7.24
C ASP A 75 34.70 -13.53 7.87
N GLU A 76 33.90 -13.30 8.91
CA GLU A 76 33.09 -14.32 9.56
C GLU A 76 31.83 -13.74 10.19
N VAL A 77 30.70 -14.49 10.11
CA VAL A 77 29.44 -14.19 10.83
C VAL A 77 28.93 -15.48 11.44
N LEU A 78 28.76 -15.53 12.77
CA LEU A 78 28.28 -16.70 13.50
C LEU A 78 26.97 -16.42 14.22
N TYR A 79 26.12 -17.44 14.28
CA TYR A 79 24.90 -17.50 15.10
C TYR A 79 23.83 -16.45 14.73
N VAL A 80 23.86 -15.91 13.52
CA VAL A 80 22.78 -15.03 13.03
C VAL A 80 21.57 -15.89 12.65
N PRO A 81 20.40 -15.63 13.25
CA PRO A 81 19.15 -16.32 12.90
C PRO A 81 18.69 -16.01 11.47
N ALA A 82 17.66 -16.73 11.00
CA ALA A 82 16.91 -16.30 9.83
C ALA A 82 16.42 -14.87 10.02
N ALA A 83 16.68 -13.97 9.06
CA ALA A 83 16.42 -12.55 9.24
C ALA A 83 15.30 -12.02 8.32
N LEU A 84 14.45 -11.18 8.90
CA LEU A 84 13.40 -10.41 8.20
C LEU A 84 13.68 -8.92 8.39
N ALA A 85 13.65 -8.15 7.29
CA ALA A 85 13.85 -6.72 7.35
C ALA A 85 12.55 -5.96 7.06
N LEU A 86 12.24 -5.00 7.92
CA LEU A 86 11.20 -4.00 7.72
C LEU A 86 11.91 -2.68 7.35
N ARG A 87 12.00 -2.45 6.04
CA ARG A 87 12.75 -1.33 5.47
C ARG A 87 11.96 -0.03 5.60
N GLN A 88 12.68 1.09 5.73
CA GLN A 88 12.12 2.44 5.73
C GLN A 88 11.18 2.72 4.54
N ARG A 89 11.49 2.18 3.36
CA ARG A 89 10.66 2.35 2.14
C ARG A 89 10.15 1.00 1.65
N PRO A 90 8.95 0.58 2.11
CA PRO A 90 8.30 -0.60 1.58
C PRO A 90 8.00 -0.44 0.08
N GLY A 91 8.06 -1.54 -0.67
CA GLY A 91 7.67 -1.54 -2.09
C GLY A 91 6.25 -1.01 -2.32
N VAL A 92 6.01 -0.46 -3.50
CA VAL A 92 4.66 0.03 -3.88
C VAL A 92 3.75 -1.18 -4.13
N PRO A 93 2.63 -1.29 -3.42
CA PRO A 93 1.69 -2.39 -3.59
C PRO A 93 0.97 -2.33 -4.94
N GLY A 94 0.54 -3.49 -5.44
CA GLY A 94 -0.27 -3.57 -6.66
C GLY A 94 -1.64 -2.88 -6.51
N ILE A 95 -2.27 -2.52 -7.65
CA ILE A 95 -3.54 -1.78 -7.74
C ILE A 95 -4.70 -2.41 -6.96
N ARG A 96 -4.70 -3.73 -6.78
CA ARG A 96 -5.72 -4.45 -6.00
C ARG A 96 -5.41 -4.52 -4.51
N SER A 97 -4.26 -4.02 -4.06
CA SER A 97 -3.90 -4.05 -2.65
C SER A 97 -4.63 -2.96 -1.87
N THR A 98 -5.19 -3.34 -0.73
CA THR A 98 -5.81 -2.42 0.23
C THR A 98 -5.16 -2.56 1.60
N PHE A 99 -5.43 -1.62 2.51
CA PHE A 99 -5.02 -1.73 3.91
C PHE A 99 -5.49 -3.06 4.51
N GLY A 100 -6.75 -3.47 4.25
CA GLY A 100 -7.28 -4.73 4.74
C GLY A 100 -6.60 -5.99 4.18
N THR A 101 -6.16 -5.98 2.90
CA THR A 101 -5.38 -7.11 2.34
C THR A 101 -3.94 -7.10 2.81
N GLY A 102 -3.35 -5.92 2.97
CA GLY A 102 -1.97 -5.77 3.44
C GLY A 102 -1.79 -6.18 4.90
N THR A 103 -2.78 -5.93 5.75
CA THR A 103 -2.83 -6.36 7.15
C THR A 103 -3.40 -7.78 7.34
N GLU A 104 -3.99 -8.35 6.29
CA GLU A 104 -4.76 -9.60 6.30
C GLU A 104 -6.03 -9.56 7.18
N LEU A 105 -6.39 -8.42 7.76
CA LEU A 105 -7.63 -8.24 8.53
C LEU A 105 -8.87 -8.52 7.67
N LEU A 106 -8.80 -8.21 6.38
CA LEU A 106 -9.88 -8.51 5.45
C LEU A 106 -10.15 -10.01 5.34
N ASN A 107 -9.15 -10.88 5.51
CA ASN A 107 -9.34 -12.33 5.50
C ASN A 107 -10.20 -12.78 6.69
N SER A 108 -9.90 -12.28 7.89
CA SER A 108 -10.69 -12.56 9.10
C SER A 108 -12.10 -11.99 8.98
N LEU A 109 -12.25 -10.78 8.44
CA LEU A 109 -13.56 -10.16 8.23
C LEU A 109 -14.41 -10.96 7.21
N ARG A 110 -13.82 -11.39 6.09
CA ARG A 110 -14.49 -12.28 5.12
C ARG A 110 -14.92 -13.60 5.75
N LEU A 111 -14.09 -14.16 6.62
CA LEU A 111 -14.43 -15.38 7.35
C LEU A 111 -15.65 -15.16 8.26
N MET A 112 -15.71 -14.02 8.98
CA MET A 112 -16.91 -13.66 9.76
C MET A 112 -18.16 -13.58 8.88
N PHE A 113 -18.08 -12.91 7.73
CA PHE A 113 -19.22 -12.80 6.81
C PHE A 113 -19.61 -14.13 6.17
N SER A 114 -18.65 -15.01 5.89
CA SER A 114 -18.91 -16.35 5.36
C SER A 114 -19.61 -17.25 6.39
N ARG A 115 -19.14 -17.24 7.66
CA ARG A 115 -19.53 -18.21 8.68
C ARG A 115 -20.66 -17.75 9.61
N LEU A 116 -20.79 -16.44 9.81
CA LEU A 116 -21.62 -15.87 10.89
C LEU A 116 -22.77 -14.99 10.35
N ALA A 117 -22.79 -14.70 9.04
CA ALA A 117 -23.78 -13.79 8.46
C ALA A 117 -25.12 -14.48 8.14
N SER A 118 -26.15 -13.66 7.96
CA SER A 118 -27.37 -14.03 7.25
C SER A 118 -27.09 -14.04 5.75
N HIS A 119 -27.46 -15.11 5.07
CA HIS A 119 -27.20 -15.30 3.63
C HIS A 119 -28.49 -15.24 2.81
N ARG A 120 -28.40 -14.68 1.60
CA ARG A 120 -29.52 -14.55 0.67
C ARG A 120 -29.66 -15.84 -0.15
N CYS A 121 -30.82 -16.46 -0.13
CA CYS A 121 -31.13 -17.63 -0.96
C CYS A 121 -31.25 -17.22 -2.45
N PRO A 122 -31.24 -18.16 -3.40
CA PRO A 122 -31.39 -17.84 -4.84
C PRO A 122 -32.64 -17.05 -5.19
N ASN A 123 -33.70 -17.18 -4.39
CA ASN A 123 -34.98 -16.47 -4.56
C ASN A 123 -35.03 -15.11 -3.82
N GLY A 124 -33.89 -14.65 -3.27
CA GLY A 124 -33.75 -13.32 -2.66
C GLY A 124 -34.06 -13.21 -1.18
N HIS A 125 -34.51 -14.27 -0.51
CA HIS A 125 -34.85 -14.25 0.93
C HIS A 125 -33.59 -14.39 1.78
N TYR A 126 -33.54 -13.69 2.92
CA TYR A 126 -32.45 -13.82 3.88
C TYR A 126 -32.71 -14.96 4.87
N CYS A 127 -31.77 -15.88 4.97
CA CYS A 127 -31.75 -16.93 5.97
C CYS A 127 -30.92 -16.49 7.18
N PRO A 128 -31.41 -16.67 8.42
CA PRO A 128 -30.66 -16.28 9.61
C PRO A 128 -29.38 -17.12 9.77
N PRO A 129 -28.39 -16.62 10.54
CA PRO A 129 -27.19 -17.39 10.86
C PRO A 129 -27.54 -18.63 11.69
N THR A 130 -26.95 -19.76 11.34
CA THR A 130 -27.16 -21.07 12.02
C THR A 130 -25.84 -21.84 12.05
N LEU A 131 -25.75 -22.89 12.87
CA LEU A 131 -24.58 -23.81 12.86
C LEU A 131 -24.35 -24.46 11.49
N ALA A 132 -25.38 -24.59 10.65
CA ALA A 132 -25.22 -25.11 9.30
C ALA A 132 -24.38 -24.16 8.42
N VAL A 133 -24.55 -22.83 8.56
CA VAL A 133 -23.68 -21.81 7.94
C VAL A 133 -22.24 -21.95 8.43
N ALA A 134 -22.09 -22.00 9.75
CA ALA A 134 -20.79 -22.14 10.39
C ALA A 134 -20.03 -23.40 9.97
N ALA A 135 -20.74 -24.51 9.79
CA ALA A 135 -20.21 -25.81 9.41
C ALA A 135 -20.15 -26.06 7.88
N GLU A 136 -20.39 -25.03 7.04
CA GLU A 136 -20.42 -25.13 5.56
C GLU A 136 -21.40 -26.18 5.02
N ARG A 137 -22.50 -26.38 5.73
CA ARG A 137 -23.53 -27.34 5.31
C ARG A 137 -24.56 -26.68 4.38
N LYS A 138 -25.27 -27.52 3.64
CA LYS A 138 -26.36 -27.09 2.79
C LYS A 138 -27.47 -26.42 3.64
N LEU A 139 -27.87 -25.22 3.22
CA LEU A 139 -28.96 -24.46 3.83
C LEU A 139 -30.24 -24.68 3.10
N VAL A 140 -31.37 -24.62 3.81
CA VAL A 140 -32.73 -24.64 3.24
C VAL A 140 -33.43 -23.34 3.66
N CYS A 141 -33.87 -22.56 2.68
CA CYS A 141 -34.58 -21.32 2.97
C CYS A 141 -35.91 -21.59 3.68
N PRO A 142 -36.15 -21.01 4.87
CA PRO A 142 -37.40 -21.27 5.61
C PRO A 142 -38.63 -20.66 4.93
N GLN A 143 -38.47 -19.71 4.00
CA GLN A 143 -39.58 -19.05 3.31
C GLN A 143 -39.95 -19.72 1.99
N CYS A 144 -39.00 -20.27 1.23
CA CYS A 144 -39.29 -20.82 -0.09
C CYS A 144 -38.79 -22.26 -0.32
N GLY A 145 -38.14 -22.89 0.66
CA GLY A 145 -37.62 -24.25 0.56
C GLY A 145 -36.39 -24.41 -0.36
N ALA A 146 -35.90 -23.32 -0.98
CA ALA A 146 -34.73 -23.40 -1.85
C ALA A 146 -33.49 -23.81 -1.06
N ALA A 147 -32.80 -24.81 -1.60
CA ALA A 147 -31.57 -25.32 -1.02
C ALA A 147 -30.33 -24.66 -1.68
N PHE A 148 -29.39 -24.19 -0.87
CA PHE A 148 -28.17 -23.48 -1.34
C PHE A 148 -27.03 -23.63 -0.33
N PHE A 149 -25.84 -23.15 -0.70
CA PHE A 149 -24.71 -23.04 0.21
C PHE A 149 -24.40 -21.57 0.49
N ALA A 150 -23.96 -21.27 1.71
CA ALA A 150 -23.40 -19.97 2.03
C ALA A 150 -22.10 -19.74 1.22
N PRO A 151 -21.81 -18.52 0.78
CA PRO A 151 -20.57 -18.24 0.08
C PRO A 151 -19.35 -18.49 0.99
N SER A 152 -18.33 -19.10 0.44
CA SER A 152 -17.03 -19.26 1.09
C SER A 152 -16.34 -17.91 1.28
N ALA A 153 -15.30 -17.84 2.14
CA ALA A 153 -14.52 -16.64 2.30
C ALA A 153 -13.80 -16.21 0.99
N GLU A 154 -13.56 -17.15 0.06
CA GLU A 154 -12.95 -16.86 -1.25
C GLU A 154 -13.97 -16.24 -2.22
N GLU A 155 -15.23 -16.65 -2.17
CA GLU A 155 -16.31 -16.04 -2.94
C GLU A 155 -16.68 -14.63 -2.44
N LEU A 156 -16.17 -14.21 -1.27
CA LEU A 156 -16.26 -12.85 -0.73
C LEU A 156 -14.98 -12.03 -1.01
N ALA A 157 -14.02 -12.56 -1.75
CA ALA A 157 -12.75 -11.89 -2.03
C ALA A 157 -12.79 -11.10 -3.34
N PHE A 158 -12.59 -9.79 -3.29
CA PHE A 158 -12.56 -8.94 -4.50
C PHE A 158 -11.34 -9.17 -5.41
N ASN A 159 -10.31 -9.83 -4.91
CA ASN A 159 -9.12 -10.23 -5.69
C ASN A 159 -9.23 -11.68 -6.21
N SER A 160 -10.37 -12.31 -6.07
CA SER A 160 -10.66 -13.68 -6.51
C SER A 160 -12.12 -13.79 -6.98
N GLN A 161 -12.88 -14.78 -6.53
CA GLN A 161 -14.22 -15.11 -7.00
C GLN A 161 -15.29 -14.05 -6.68
N GLY A 162 -15.09 -13.26 -5.61
CA GLY A 162 -16.00 -12.18 -5.22
C GLY A 162 -15.78 -10.87 -5.98
N ALA A 163 -14.90 -10.83 -6.98
CA ALA A 163 -14.61 -9.62 -7.74
C ALA A 163 -15.82 -9.12 -8.54
N CYS A 164 -16.01 -7.80 -8.58
CA CYS A 164 -16.90 -7.17 -9.55
C CYS A 164 -16.44 -7.50 -10.97
N ARG A 165 -17.35 -7.93 -11.84
CA ARG A 165 -17.02 -8.37 -13.19
C ARG A 165 -16.52 -7.21 -14.06
N THR A 166 -17.11 -6.03 -13.95
CA THR A 166 -16.77 -4.84 -14.75
C THR A 166 -15.37 -4.32 -14.45
N CYS A 167 -15.00 -4.16 -13.17
CA CYS A 167 -13.68 -3.64 -12.81
C CYS A 167 -12.67 -4.72 -12.39
N SER A 168 -13.03 -5.99 -12.43
CA SER A 168 -12.18 -7.11 -12.01
C SER A 168 -11.56 -6.92 -10.62
N GLY A 169 -12.30 -6.29 -9.69
CA GLY A 169 -11.88 -6.08 -8.31
C GLY A 169 -10.93 -4.89 -8.08
N THR A 170 -10.78 -3.98 -9.05
CA THR A 170 -9.99 -2.75 -8.88
C THR A 170 -10.79 -1.64 -8.21
N GLY A 171 -12.13 -1.64 -8.34
CA GLY A 171 -13.03 -0.60 -7.84
C GLY A 171 -13.17 0.59 -8.78
N THR A 172 -12.28 0.72 -9.76
CA THR A 172 -12.26 1.78 -10.77
C THR A 172 -12.22 1.20 -12.17
N ILE A 173 -12.64 1.98 -13.15
CA ILE A 173 -12.51 1.68 -14.57
C ILE A 173 -11.73 2.80 -15.26
N ARG A 174 -11.09 2.47 -16.35
CA ARG A 174 -10.44 3.47 -17.21
C ARG A 174 -11.35 3.76 -18.39
N THR A 175 -11.77 4.99 -18.52
CA THR A 175 -12.59 5.50 -19.61
C THR A 175 -11.81 6.52 -20.43
N VAL A 176 -12.23 6.74 -21.66
CA VAL A 176 -11.60 7.76 -22.50
C VAL A 176 -11.94 9.15 -21.96
N ASP A 177 -10.94 9.98 -21.79
CA ASP A 177 -11.11 11.38 -21.41
C ASP A 177 -11.25 12.24 -22.67
N SER A 178 -12.49 12.63 -22.98
CA SER A 178 -12.81 13.43 -24.16
C SER A 178 -12.04 14.75 -24.22
N SER A 179 -11.69 15.34 -23.08
CA SER A 179 -10.95 16.60 -23.03
C SER A 179 -9.51 16.48 -23.55
N THR A 180 -8.96 15.27 -23.55
CA THR A 180 -7.59 14.98 -24.00
C THR A 180 -7.50 14.59 -25.48
N LEU A 181 -8.65 14.33 -26.12
CA LEU A 181 -8.69 13.90 -27.50
C LEU A 181 -8.35 15.05 -28.46
N VAL A 182 -8.76 16.27 -28.11
CA VAL A 182 -8.46 17.51 -28.84
C VAL A 182 -7.92 18.55 -27.82
N PRO A 183 -6.64 18.50 -27.50
CA PRO A 183 -6.06 19.36 -26.45
C PRO A 183 -5.93 20.83 -26.91
N ASP A 184 -5.89 21.10 -28.21
CA ASP A 184 -5.82 22.44 -28.78
C ASP A 184 -6.85 22.59 -29.90
N GLU A 185 -7.97 23.20 -29.58
CA GLU A 185 -9.08 23.45 -30.55
C GLU A 185 -8.77 24.57 -31.54
N SER A 186 -7.67 25.30 -31.42
CA SER A 186 -7.22 26.29 -32.39
C SER A 186 -6.58 25.66 -33.63
N LEU A 187 -6.13 24.41 -33.51
CA LEU A 187 -5.59 23.64 -34.64
C LEU A 187 -6.71 23.02 -35.48
N SER A 188 -6.44 22.88 -36.79
CA SER A 188 -7.28 22.06 -37.65
C SER A 188 -6.93 20.57 -37.52
N ILE A 189 -7.83 19.69 -38.04
CA ILE A 189 -7.57 18.24 -38.07
C ILE A 189 -6.34 17.97 -38.95
N ASP A 190 -6.16 18.70 -40.07
CA ASP A 190 -4.97 18.60 -40.92
C ASP A 190 -3.68 19.01 -40.20
N GLN A 191 -3.77 19.92 -39.23
CA GLN A 191 -2.67 20.33 -38.37
C GLN A 191 -2.45 19.42 -37.15
N GLY A 192 -3.30 18.40 -36.99
CA GLY A 192 -3.16 17.40 -35.93
C GLY A 192 -3.95 17.69 -34.66
N ALA A 193 -5.06 18.43 -34.73
CA ALA A 193 -5.92 18.71 -33.58
C ALA A 193 -6.34 17.43 -32.83
N VAL A 194 -6.59 16.32 -33.54
CA VAL A 194 -7.04 15.04 -32.96
C VAL A 194 -5.80 14.22 -32.50
N ALA A 195 -5.41 14.39 -31.26
CA ALA A 195 -4.19 13.82 -30.71
C ALA A 195 -4.06 12.28 -30.79
N PRO A 196 -5.14 11.46 -30.60
CA PRO A 196 -5.06 10.01 -30.76
C PRO A 196 -4.66 9.57 -32.17
N TRP A 197 -5.14 10.24 -33.22
CA TRP A 197 -4.79 9.88 -34.58
C TRP A 197 -3.31 10.11 -34.91
N ASN A 198 -2.69 11.09 -34.26
CA ASN A 198 -1.27 11.38 -34.46
C ASN A 198 -0.34 10.39 -33.73
N SER A 199 -0.80 9.80 -32.61
CA SER A 199 0.06 9.01 -31.71
C SER A 199 -0.26 7.53 -31.67
N LEU A 200 -1.50 7.13 -31.98
CA LEU A 200 -2.00 5.76 -31.85
C LEU A 200 -2.44 5.14 -33.16
N MET A 201 -2.66 5.94 -34.21
CA MET A 201 -3.19 5.51 -35.51
C MET A 201 -2.31 6.01 -36.65
N TRP A 202 -2.65 5.62 -37.86
CA TRP A 202 -1.96 6.06 -39.07
C TRP A 202 -2.47 7.44 -39.55
N SER A 203 -1.59 8.21 -40.20
CA SER A 203 -1.87 9.55 -40.70
C SER A 203 -3.01 9.64 -41.73
N LEU A 204 -3.48 8.50 -42.22
CA LEU A 204 -4.59 8.41 -43.17
C LEU A 204 -5.97 8.75 -42.59
N MET A 205 -6.09 8.77 -41.26
CA MET A 205 -7.40 8.99 -40.61
C MET A 205 -7.97 10.38 -40.92
N THR A 206 -7.12 11.37 -41.12
CA THR A 206 -7.55 12.72 -41.57
C THR A 206 -8.24 12.69 -42.93
N ASP A 207 -7.66 11.95 -43.89
CA ASP A 207 -8.25 11.85 -45.25
C ASP A 207 -9.60 11.11 -45.21
N VAL A 208 -9.68 10.03 -44.43
CA VAL A 208 -10.93 9.28 -44.22
C VAL A 208 -11.99 10.13 -43.53
N CYS A 209 -11.58 10.95 -42.54
CA CYS A 209 -12.48 11.88 -41.85
C CYS A 209 -13.10 12.92 -42.79
N ARG A 210 -12.33 13.39 -43.78
CA ARG A 210 -12.84 14.30 -44.83
C ARG A 210 -13.93 13.63 -45.66
N GLU A 211 -13.76 12.36 -45.99
CA GLU A 211 -14.77 11.57 -46.71
C GLU A 211 -16.01 11.22 -45.85
N MET A 212 -15.91 11.40 -44.53
CA MET A 212 -17.06 11.35 -43.63
C MET A 212 -17.87 12.68 -43.63
N GLY A 213 -17.42 13.68 -44.36
CA GLY A 213 -18.09 14.99 -44.48
C GLY A 213 -17.69 15.99 -43.41
N VAL A 214 -16.51 15.83 -42.79
CA VAL A 214 -15.94 16.76 -41.80
C VAL A 214 -14.94 17.69 -42.49
N ARG A 215 -15.01 19.00 -42.22
CA ARG A 215 -14.02 19.99 -42.67
C ARG A 215 -12.73 19.84 -41.88
N THR A 216 -11.68 19.35 -42.49
CA THR A 216 -10.40 19.05 -41.81
C THR A 216 -9.41 20.21 -41.84
N ASP A 217 -9.67 21.25 -42.64
CA ASP A 217 -8.82 22.41 -42.90
C ASP A 217 -9.11 23.64 -42.02
N VAL A 218 -10.23 23.64 -41.28
CA VAL A 218 -10.63 24.72 -40.37
C VAL A 218 -10.26 24.37 -38.90
N PRO A 219 -10.06 25.39 -38.03
CA PRO A 219 -9.87 25.14 -36.58
C PRO A 219 -10.96 24.26 -36.02
N PHE A 220 -10.60 23.35 -35.12
CA PHE A 220 -11.55 22.38 -34.54
C PHE A 220 -12.72 23.07 -33.81
N ARG A 221 -12.47 24.21 -33.20
CA ARG A 221 -13.51 25.05 -32.58
C ARG A 221 -14.57 25.58 -33.55
N ASP A 222 -14.25 25.67 -34.85
CA ASP A 222 -15.14 26.20 -35.89
C ASP A 222 -15.94 25.09 -36.61
N LEU A 223 -15.74 23.83 -36.19
CA LEU A 223 -16.55 22.69 -36.63
C LEU A 223 -17.94 22.76 -36.02
N THR A 224 -18.93 22.35 -36.78
CA THR A 224 -20.30 22.20 -36.31
C THR A 224 -20.40 21.07 -35.29
N GLU A 225 -21.42 21.08 -34.45
CA GLU A 225 -21.69 20.02 -33.46
C GLU A 225 -21.75 18.63 -34.12
N LYS A 226 -22.37 18.54 -35.32
CA LYS A 226 -22.45 17.30 -36.10
C LYS A 226 -21.07 16.81 -36.55
N GLU A 227 -20.21 17.70 -37.01
CA GLU A 227 -18.84 17.35 -37.41
C GLU A 227 -18.01 16.89 -36.23
N ARG A 228 -18.13 17.58 -35.08
CA ARG A 228 -17.46 17.17 -33.82
C ARG A 228 -17.95 15.80 -33.35
N ASP A 229 -19.26 15.53 -33.43
CA ASP A 229 -19.81 14.21 -33.06
C ASP A 229 -19.26 13.11 -33.97
N ILE A 230 -19.12 13.35 -35.27
CA ILE A 230 -18.46 12.40 -36.18
C ILE A 230 -17.03 12.12 -35.72
N VAL A 231 -16.24 13.15 -35.34
CA VAL A 231 -14.86 12.97 -34.88
C VAL A 231 -14.80 12.15 -33.61
N PHE A 232 -15.69 12.40 -32.66
CA PHE A 232 -15.66 11.74 -31.36
C PHE A 232 -16.35 10.37 -31.35
N ASN A 233 -17.48 10.21 -32.04
CA ASN A 233 -18.41 9.09 -31.92
C ASN A 233 -18.86 8.48 -33.24
N GLY A 234 -18.44 9.03 -34.40
CA GLY A 234 -18.89 8.59 -35.72
C GLY A 234 -18.73 7.08 -35.94
N PRO A 235 -19.61 6.45 -36.73
CA PRO A 235 -19.60 5.02 -36.98
C PRO A 235 -18.36 4.58 -37.76
N ALA A 236 -17.92 3.34 -37.55
CA ALA A 236 -16.86 2.73 -38.35
C ALA A 236 -17.39 2.43 -39.77
N GLU A 237 -17.09 3.29 -40.69
CA GLU A 237 -17.48 3.15 -42.10
C GLU A 237 -16.26 3.01 -43.00
N LYS A 238 -16.38 2.15 -44.04
CA LYS A 238 -15.35 1.99 -45.06
C LYS A 238 -15.53 3.09 -46.12
N LYS A 239 -14.49 3.91 -46.30
CA LYS A 239 -14.47 4.98 -47.29
C LYS A 239 -13.36 4.74 -48.29
N HIS A 240 -13.60 5.20 -49.49
CA HIS A 240 -12.63 5.20 -50.58
C HIS A 240 -11.86 6.50 -50.56
N ILE A 241 -10.54 6.44 -50.43
CA ILE A 241 -9.67 7.62 -50.30
C ILE A 241 -8.58 7.61 -51.37
N LEU A 242 -8.25 8.80 -51.87
CA LEU A 242 -7.08 9.04 -52.70
C LEU A 242 -5.88 9.31 -51.81
N TYR A 243 -4.97 8.34 -51.71
CA TYR A 243 -3.76 8.44 -50.91
C TYR A 243 -2.57 8.95 -51.71
N LYS A 244 -1.94 10.02 -51.25
CA LYS A 244 -0.62 10.47 -51.70
C LYS A 244 0.46 10.07 -50.70
N ALA A 245 1.38 9.21 -51.10
CA ALA A 245 2.50 8.85 -50.24
C ALA A 245 3.42 10.06 -49.99
N LYS A 246 3.74 10.36 -48.73
CA LYS A 246 4.57 11.52 -48.33
C LYS A 246 5.95 11.58 -49.01
N ASN A 247 6.47 10.45 -49.50
CA ASN A 247 7.82 10.31 -50.05
C ASN A 247 7.84 9.84 -51.52
N SER A 248 6.71 9.81 -52.24
CA SER A 248 6.64 9.47 -53.64
C SER A 248 5.52 10.26 -54.35
N ASN A 249 5.72 10.59 -55.65
CA ASN A 249 4.68 11.25 -56.46
C ASN A 249 3.56 10.29 -56.90
N GLN A 250 3.47 9.09 -56.36
CA GLN A 250 2.44 8.11 -56.68
C GLN A 250 1.19 8.35 -55.83
N ALA A 251 0.08 8.61 -56.45
CA ALA A 251 -1.25 8.57 -55.84
C ALA A 251 -1.86 7.19 -56.09
N GLY A 252 -2.43 6.60 -55.06
CA GLY A 252 -3.16 5.32 -55.12
C GLY A 252 -4.55 5.47 -54.49
N GLU A 253 -5.47 4.66 -54.94
CA GLU A 253 -6.80 4.55 -54.34
C GLU A 253 -6.78 3.44 -53.29
N LEU A 254 -7.32 3.74 -52.11
CA LEU A 254 -7.35 2.79 -50.98
C LEU A 254 -8.70 2.86 -50.28
N ASP A 255 -9.27 1.70 -50.02
CA ASP A 255 -10.41 1.57 -49.14
C ASP A 255 -9.93 1.50 -47.69
N PHE A 256 -10.30 2.47 -46.85
CA PHE A 256 -9.92 2.50 -45.47
C PHE A 256 -11.13 2.70 -44.54
N THR A 257 -11.11 2.03 -43.38
CA THR A 257 -12.20 2.15 -42.39
C THR A 257 -11.97 3.35 -41.51
N TYR A 258 -12.97 4.20 -41.39
CA TYR A 258 -12.99 5.30 -40.44
C TYR A 258 -13.04 4.77 -39.01
N TYR A 259 -12.22 5.31 -38.14
CA TYR A 259 -12.25 5.08 -36.72
C TYR A 259 -12.22 6.40 -35.96
N ASN A 260 -13.29 6.69 -35.23
CA ASN A 260 -13.41 7.91 -34.46
C ASN A 260 -12.33 7.99 -33.37
N ALA A 261 -12.15 9.18 -32.74
CA ALA A 261 -11.10 9.42 -31.77
C ALA A 261 -11.24 8.56 -30.49
N THR A 262 -12.47 8.39 -30.01
CA THR A 262 -12.78 7.55 -28.84
C THR A 262 -12.43 6.09 -29.10
N TYR A 263 -12.94 5.51 -30.18
CA TYR A 263 -12.63 4.12 -30.56
C TYR A 263 -11.14 3.88 -30.79
N THR A 264 -10.42 4.87 -31.33
CA THR A 264 -8.96 4.78 -31.52
C THR A 264 -8.24 4.53 -30.20
N VAL A 265 -8.63 5.23 -29.12
CA VAL A 265 -8.07 5.04 -27.79
C VAL A 265 -8.49 3.71 -27.18
N GLU A 266 -9.78 3.34 -27.26
CA GLU A 266 -10.31 2.07 -26.77
C GLU A 266 -9.63 0.86 -27.42
N ASN A 267 -9.50 0.88 -28.75
CA ASN A 267 -8.84 -0.17 -29.52
C ASN A 267 -7.33 -0.26 -29.19
N ALA A 268 -6.68 0.89 -28.98
CA ALA A 268 -5.29 0.91 -28.55
C ALA A 268 -5.14 0.33 -27.15
N LEU A 269 -6.03 0.68 -26.20
CA LEU A 269 -6.05 0.14 -24.84
C LEU A 269 -6.25 -1.38 -24.82
N ALA A 270 -7.19 -1.89 -25.64
CA ALA A 270 -7.45 -3.33 -25.74
C ALA A 270 -6.24 -4.14 -26.26
N LYS A 271 -5.35 -3.50 -27.03
CA LYS A 271 -4.15 -4.11 -27.63
C LYS A 271 -2.87 -3.92 -26.83
N VAL A 272 -2.92 -3.22 -25.69
CA VAL A 272 -1.74 -2.98 -24.83
C VAL A 272 -1.23 -4.31 -24.26
N LYS A 273 0.06 -4.58 -24.47
CA LYS A 273 0.74 -5.80 -23.99
C LYS A 273 1.86 -5.51 -22.99
N ASP A 274 2.35 -4.28 -22.96
CA ASP A 274 3.50 -3.87 -22.16
C ASP A 274 3.32 -2.46 -21.56
N GLU A 275 4.22 -2.11 -20.64
CA GLU A 275 4.22 -0.80 -19.96
C GLU A 275 4.43 0.37 -20.92
N LYS A 276 5.22 0.17 -21.99
CA LYS A 276 5.49 1.20 -22.98
C LYS A 276 4.24 1.51 -23.81
N GLY A 277 3.48 0.48 -24.19
CA GLY A 277 2.16 0.62 -24.83
C GLY A 277 1.18 1.35 -23.91
N MET A 278 1.16 0.99 -22.61
CA MET A 278 0.28 1.65 -21.65
C MET A 278 0.57 3.15 -21.52
N LYS A 279 1.83 3.56 -21.37
CA LYS A 279 2.22 4.99 -21.30
C LYS A 279 1.76 5.83 -22.51
N ARG A 280 1.63 5.20 -23.67
CA ARG A 280 1.15 5.91 -24.89
C ARG A 280 -0.34 6.17 -24.85
N VAL A 281 -1.12 5.27 -24.24
CA VAL A 281 -2.59 5.36 -24.18
C VAL A 281 -3.06 6.11 -22.94
N GLU A 282 -2.34 5.97 -21.82
CA GLU A 282 -2.70 6.49 -20.49
C GLU A 282 -3.05 7.98 -20.48
N LYS A 283 -2.37 8.79 -21.30
CA LYS A 283 -2.62 10.23 -21.42
C LYS A 283 -4.02 10.60 -21.97
N PHE A 284 -4.73 9.62 -22.55
CA PHE A 284 -6.08 9.78 -23.07
C PHE A 284 -7.15 9.14 -22.19
N LEU A 285 -6.74 8.63 -21.01
CA LEU A 285 -7.63 7.91 -20.11
C LEU A 285 -7.81 8.70 -18.82
N LYS A 286 -9.02 8.66 -18.30
CA LYS A 286 -9.34 9.02 -16.92
C LYS A 286 -9.75 7.80 -16.12
N GLU A 287 -9.48 7.84 -14.83
CA GLU A 287 -9.89 6.79 -13.91
C GLU A 287 -11.18 7.22 -13.21
N GLU A 288 -12.21 6.41 -13.32
CA GLU A 288 -13.53 6.67 -12.73
C GLU A 288 -13.95 5.54 -11.81
N ILE A 289 -14.78 5.86 -10.82
CA ILE A 289 -15.37 4.85 -9.94
C ILE A 289 -16.20 3.89 -10.78
N CYS A 290 -16.01 2.59 -10.59
CA CYS A 290 -16.77 1.57 -11.31
C CYS A 290 -18.28 1.73 -11.06
N PRO A 291 -19.11 1.93 -12.10
CA PRO A 291 -20.54 2.19 -11.96
C PRO A 291 -21.30 0.98 -11.40
N GLU A 292 -20.84 -0.26 -11.67
CA GLU A 292 -21.50 -1.48 -11.20
C GLU A 292 -21.31 -1.69 -9.69
N CYS A 293 -20.09 -1.58 -9.20
CA CYS A 293 -19.82 -1.83 -7.80
C CYS A 293 -19.75 -0.58 -6.90
N GLY A 294 -19.78 0.63 -7.48
CA GLY A 294 -19.66 1.89 -6.73
C GLY A 294 -18.35 1.99 -5.93
N GLY A 295 -17.26 1.47 -6.49
CA GLY A 295 -15.94 1.48 -5.85
C GLY A 295 -15.70 0.37 -4.83
N THR A 296 -16.70 -0.46 -4.51
CA THR A 296 -16.58 -1.51 -3.47
C THR A 296 -15.68 -2.68 -3.87
N ARG A 297 -15.33 -2.80 -5.15
CA ARG A 297 -14.54 -3.89 -5.76
C ARG A 297 -15.26 -5.25 -5.79
N LEU A 298 -16.36 -5.40 -5.06
CA LEU A 298 -17.11 -6.64 -4.85
C LEU A 298 -18.27 -6.78 -5.83
N SER A 299 -18.54 -8.00 -6.25
CA SER A 299 -19.75 -8.37 -6.99
C SER A 299 -21.00 -8.18 -6.12
N GLU A 300 -22.19 -8.15 -6.73
CA GLU A 300 -23.46 -8.09 -5.99
C GLU A 300 -23.61 -9.27 -5.03
N ALA A 301 -23.26 -10.48 -5.48
CA ALA A 301 -23.30 -11.68 -4.65
C ALA A 301 -22.39 -11.59 -3.42
N ALA A 302 -21.18 -11.05 -3.57
CA ALA A 302 -20.24 -10.86 -2.45
C ALA A 302 -20.70 -9.74 -1.48
N ARG A 303 -21.53 -8.80 -1.93
CA ARG A 303 -22.13 -7.75 -1.09
C ARG A 303 -23.47 -8.17 -0.46
N ALA A 304 -24.02 -9.34 -0.83
CA ALA A 304 -25.32 -9.79 -0.33
C ALA A 304 -25.33 -10.20 1.15
N PRO A 305 -24.34 -10.93 1.71
CA PRO A 305 -24.36 -11.35 3.12
C PRO A 305 -24.52 -10.17 4.08
N ARG A 306 -25.26 -10.39 5.17
CA ARG A 306 -25.51 -9.39 6.23
C ARG A 306 -25.09 -9.93 7.59
N LEU A 307 -24.17 -9.22 8.24
CA LEU A 307 -23.78 -9.50 9.62
C LEU A 307 -24.12 -8.27 10.47
N ARG A 308 -24.91 -8.46 11.53
CA ARG A 308 -25.51 -7.35 12.29
C ARG A 308 -26.14 -6.28 11.39
N GLY A 309 -26.86 -6.71 10.33
CA GLY A 309 -27.60 -5.85 9.40
C GLY A 309 -26.77 -5.13 8.33
N ILE A 310 -25.44 -5.17 8.38
CA ILE A 310 -24.57 -4.51 7.38
C ILE A 310 -23.90 -5.51 6.44
N SER A 311 -23.50 -5.04 5.26
CA SER A 311 -22.77 -5.81 4.25
C SER A 311 -21.26 -5.69 4.44
N LEU A 312 -20.50 -6.60 3.82
CA LEU A 312 -19.03 -6.62 3.88
C LEU A 312 -18.40 -5.31 3.43
N ASP A 313 -18.88 -4.73 2.33
CA ASP A 313 -18.39 -3.44 1.81
C ASP A 313 -18.61 -2.30 2.80
N LYS A 314 -19.75 -2.25 3.50
CA LYS A 314 -20.01 -1.25 4.54
C LYS A 314 -19.09 -1.44 5.75
N ALA A 315 -18.84 -2.67 6.16
CA ALA A 315 -17.88 -2.96 7.22
C ALA A 315 -16.46 -2.54 6.82
N CYS A 316 -16.03 -2.79 5.58
CA CYS A 316 -14.72 -2.39 5.06
C CYS A 316 -14.50 -0.88 5.03
N ARG A 317 -15.57 -0.07 4.95
CA ARG A 317 -15.51 1.41 4.93
C ARG A 317 -15.46 2.05 6.32
N MET A 318 -15.72 1.30 7.38
CA MET A 318 -15.54 1.79 8.75
C MET A 318 -14.05 2.07 9.02
N THR A 319 -13.79 3.06 9.87
CA THR A 319 -12.43 3.20 10.43
C THR A 319 -12.09 1.93 11.21
N LEU A 320 -10.82 1.58 11.32
CA LEU A 320 -10.40 0.39 12.06
C LEU A 320 -10.88 0.42 13.53
N SER A 321 -10.86 1.62 14.13
CA SER A 321 -11.37 1.82 15.50
C SER A 321 -12.86 1.51 15.61
N ASP A 322 -13.68 2.04 14.69
CA ASP A 322 -15.13 1.77 14.66
C ASP A 322 -15.41 0.29 14.34
N LEU A 323 -14.62 -0.30 13.45
CA LEU A 323 -14.77 -1.69 13.06
C LEU A 323 -14.47 -2.65 14.23
N VAL A 324 -13.45 -2.36 15.07
CA VAL A 324 -13.17 -3.14 16.28
C VAL A 324 -14.37 -3.09 17.22
N ASN A 325 -14.91 -1.91 17.51
CA ASN A 325 -16.09 -1.75 18.36
C ASN A 325 -17.33 -2.49 17.78
N TRP A 326 -17.49 -2.46 16.46
CA TRP A 326 -18.55 -3.17 15.79
C TRP A 326 -18.36 -4.70 15.89
N VAL A 327 -17.12 -5.21 15.73
CA VAL A 327 -16.80 -6.65 15.85
C VAL A 327 -17.06 -7.18 17.26
N GLU A 328 -16.80 -6.39 18.32
CA GLU A 328 -17.11 -6.77 19.71
C GLU A 328 -18.57 -7.13 19.91
N GLY A 329 -19.47 -6.49 19.18
CA GLY A 329 -20.90 -6.79 19.22
C GLY A 329 -21.34 -7.96 18.33
N VAL A 330 -20.44 -8.63 17.58
CA VAL A 330 -20.82 -9.78 16.72
C VAL A 330 -21.21 -11.01 17.52
N PRO A 331 -20.39 -11.53 18.46
CA PRO A 331 -20.74 -12.74 19.20
C PRO A 331 -22.08 -12.65 19.96
N PRO A 332 -22.38 -11.56 20.71
CA PRO A 332 -23.66 -11.48 21.43
C PRO A 332 -24.88 -11.35 20.50
N SER A 333 -24.70 -10.93 19.25
CA SER A 333 -25.78 -10.82 18.25
C SER A 333 -26.19 -12.15 17.61
N LEU A 334 -25.47 -13.24 17.90
CA LEU A 334 -25.65 -14.55 17.31
C LEU A 334 -26.34 -15.54 18.26
N PRO A 335 -26.99 -16.62 17.74
CA PRO A 335 -27.47 -17.73 18.54
C PRO A 335 -26.37 -18.27 19.48
N GLU A 336 -26.78 -18.73 20.65
CA GLU A 336 -25.84 -19.12 21.71
C GLU A 336 -24.86 -20.21 21.27
N GLU A 337 -25.33 -21.18 20.51
CA GLU A 337 -24.51 -22.27 19.96
C GLU A 337 -23.42 -21.82 18.98
N MET A 338 -23.53 -20.63 18.39
CA MET A 338 -22.52 -20.06 17.45
C MET A 338 -21.48 -19.18 18.14
N ARG A 339 -21.75 -18.72 19.38
CA ARG A 339 -20.89 -17.76 20.10
C ARG A 339 -19.47 -18.24 20.30
N PRO A 340 -19.17 -19.51 20.65
CA PRO A 340 -17.80 -19.98 20.83
C PRO A 340 -16.95 -19.80 19.56
N MET A 341 -17.48 -20.18 18.40
CA MET A 341 -16.80 -19.98 17.11
C MET A 341 -16.66 -18.48 16.78
N ALA A 342 -17.73 -17.70 16.99
CA ALA A 342 -17.71 -16.27 16.75
C ALA A 342 -16.65 -15.57 17.60
N ASN A 343 -16.53 -15.90 18.89
CA ASN A 343 -15.49 -15.37 19.77
C ASN A 343 -14.11 -15.65 19.23
N SER A 344 -13.80 -16.90 18.85
CA SER A 344 -12.48 -17.26 18.32
C SER A 344 -12.11 -16.48 17.06
N ILE A 345 -13.05 -16.30 16.10
CA ILE A 345 -12.81 -15.55 14.87
C ILE A 345 -12.63 -14.04 15.19
N CYS A 346 -13.49 -13.49 16.07
CA CYS A 346 -13.45 -12.09 16.45
C CYS A 346 -12.17 -11.74 17.24
N GLU A 347 -11.76 -12.58 18.18
CA GLU A 347 -10.51 -12.41 18.96
C GLU A 347 -9.28 -12.39 18.05
N SER A 348 -9.22 -13.29 17.06
CA SER A 348 -8.14 -13.30 16.07
C SER A 348 -8.05 -11.98 15.29
N PHE A 349 -9.18 -11.40 14.90
CA PHE A 349 -9.25 -10.10 14.26
C PHE A 349 -8.80 -8.97 15.20
N GLN A 350 -9.37 -8.94 16.41
CA GLN A 350 -9.14 -7.87 17.39
C GLN A 350 -7.69 -7.79 17.84
N THR A 351 -7.01 -8.93 18.01
CA THR A 351 -5.59 -8.97 18.41
C THR A 351 -4.72 -8.19 17.41
N VAL A 352 -4.90 -8.40 16.11
CA VAL A 352 -4.14 -7.68 15.08
C VAL A 352 -4.60 -6.22 14.96
N ALA A 353 -5.92 -5.99 15.01
CA ALA A 353 -6.49 -4.66 14.86
C ALA A 353 -6.06 -3.72 16.00
N LYS A 354 -6.03 -4.19 17.25
CA LYS A 354 -5.56 -3.40 18.40
C LYS A 354 -4.11 -2.96 18.22
N ARG A 355 -3.21 -3.85 17.76
CA ARG A 355 -1.81 -3.47 17.48
C ARG A 355 -1.70 -2.39 16.39
N LEU A 356 -2.53 -2.44 15.36
CA LEU A 356 -2.57 -1.39 14.34
C LEU A 356 -3.08 -0.06 14.90
N ILE A 357 -4.07 -0.10 15.80
CA ILE A 357 -4.58 1.09 16.49
C ILE A 357 -3.50 1.69 17.40
N ASP A 358 -2.79 0.86 18.17
CA ASP A 358 -1.68 1.28 19.03
C ASP A 358 -0.55 1.96 18.23
N LEU A 359 -0.33 1.50 16.98
CA LEU A 359 0.58 2.12 16.02
C LEU A 359 0.00 3.37 15.33
N GLY A 360 -1.17 3.85 15.75
CA GLY A 360 -1.79 5.07 15.21
C GLY A 360 -2.47 4.90 13.85
N LEU A 361 -2.88 3.68 13.46
CA LEU A 361 -3.56 3.39 12.20
C LEU A 361 -5.08 3.21 12.36
N GLY A 362 -5.64 3.55 13.51
CA GLY A 362 -7.06 3.36 13.84
C GLY A 362 -8.05 4.12 12.94
N TYR A 363 -7.61 5.20 12.29
CA TYR A 363 -8.41 6.01 11.37
C TYR A 363 -8.52 5.44 9.95
N LEU A 364 -7.72 4.43 9.59
CA LEU A 364 -7.75 3.82 8.27
C LEU A 364 -8.90 2.84 8.13
N ALA A 365 -9.51 2.82 6.95
CA ALA A 365 -10.52 1.84 6.58
C ALA A 365 -9.90 0.67 5.81
N LEU A 366 -10.49 -0.53 5.90
CA LEU A 366 -9.91 -1.73 5.27
C LEU A 366 -9.91 -1.67 3.73
N ASP A 367 -10.83 -0.93 3.13
CA ASP A 367 -10.91 -0.71 1.68
C ASP A 367 -9.95 0.35 1.15
N ARG A 368 -9.24 1.09 2.03
CA ARG A 368 -8.27 2.10 1.64
C ARG A 368 -7.20 1.49 0.73
N ALA A 369 -7.05 2.02 -0.47
CA ALA A 369 -6.05 1.54 -1.43
C ALA A 369 -4.63 1.68 -0.86
N SER A 370 -3.83 0.61 -0.88
CA SER A 370 -2.47 0.63 -0.32
C SER A 370 -1.52 1.60 -1.03
N SER A 371 -1.80 1.95 -2.29
CA SER A 371 -1.07 2.96 -3.06
C SER A 371 -1.23 4.38 -2.50
N THR A 372 -2.33 4.64 -1.79
CA THR A 372 -2.63 5.95 -1.16
C THR A 372 -2.10 6.08 0.26
N LEU A 373 -1.52 5.02 0.81
CA LEU A 373 -0.89 5.04 2.13
C LEU A 373 0.47 5.74 2.06
N SER A 374 0.76 6.54 3.06
CA SER A 374 2.08 7.12 3.27
C SER A 374 3.13 6.03 3.52
N THR A 375 4.40 6.38 3.40
CA THR A 375 5.52 5.45 3.66
C THR A 375 5.48 4.93 5.10
N GLY A 376 5.22 5.81 6.09
CA GLY A 376 5.12 5.43 7.50
C GLY A 376 3.92 4.52 7.78
N GLU A 377 2.74 4.76 7.17
CA GLU A 377 1.58 3.88 7.30
C GLU A 377 1.87 2.48 6.75
N ARG A 378 2.51 2.39 5.58
CA ARG A 378 2.92 1.10 5.00
C ARG A 378 3.93 0.35 5.86
N GLN A 379 4.89 1.05 6.47
CA GLN A 379 5.87 0.45 7.35
C GLN A 379 5.22 -0.11 8.63
N ARG A 380 4.34 0.67 9.28
CA ARG A 380 3.58 0.24 10.47
C ARG A 380 2.65 -0.93 10.18
N MET A 381 2.01 -0.93 9.01
CA MET A 381 1.21 -2.07 8.56
C MET A 381 2.06 -3.37 8.45
N GLN A 382 3.28 -3.28 7.91
CA GLN A 382 4.19 -4.43 7.84
C GLN A 382 4.66 -4.89 9.22
N LEU A 383 4.91 -3.95 10.13
CA LEU A 383 5.32 -4.25 11.51
C LEU A 383 4.24 -5.03 12.26
N ALA A 384 2.98 -4.58 12.21
CA ALA A 384 1.87 -5.28 12.82
C ALA A 384 1.65 -6.70 12.24
N ARG A 385 1.93 -6.88 10.94
CA ARG A 385 1.89 -8.19 10.29
C ARG A 385 2.98 -9.14 10.79
N ALA A 386 4.17 -8.62 11.12
CA ALA A 386 5.27 -9.44 11.62
C ALA A 386 4.92 -10.12 12.95
N VAL A 387 4.27 -9.40 13.87
CA VAL A 387 3.84 -9.93 15.17
C VAL A 387 2.77 -11.01 15.05
N ARG A 388 1.85 -10.86 14.07
CA ARG A 388 0.77 -11.83 13.88
C ARG A 388 1.27 -13.25 13.61
N ASN A 389 2.39 -13.39 12.92
CA ASN A 389 2.88 -14.71 12.47
C ASN A 389 3.46 -15.59 13.58
N ARG A 390 3.64 -15.05 14.81
CA ARG A 390 4.18 -15.77 15.98
C ARG A 390 5.36 -16.69 15.63
N THR A 391 6.25 -16.19 14.77
CA THR A 391 7.49 -16.91 14.47
C THR A 391 8.42 -16.84 15.66
N THR A 392 9.24 -17.86 15.87
CA THR A 392 10.25 -17.92 16.94
C THR A 392 11.63 -18.14 16.35
N GLY A 393 12.66 -17.64 17.00
CA GLY A 393 14.05 -17.80 16.58
C GLY A 393 14.40 -17.00 15.31
N VAL A 394 13.73 -15.88 15.07
CA VAL A 394 13.94 -14.98 13.91
C VAL A 394 14.62 -13.69 14.38
N LEU A 395 15.46 -13.13 13.52
CA LEU A 395 16.02 -11.79 13.66
C LEU A 395 15.18 -10.79 12.89
N TYR A 396 14.52 -9.87 13.59
CA TYR A 396 13.81 -8.74 12.97
C TYR A 396 14.73 -7.52 12.89
N VAL A 397 14.93 -6.98 11.70
CA VAL A 397 15.70 -5.76 11.48
C VAL A 397 14.73 -4.64 11.11
N LEU A 398 14.57 -3.67 12.00
CA LEU A 398 13.67 -2.52 11.88
C LEU A 398 14.49 -1.29 11.51
N ASP A 399 14.23 -0.72 10.35
CA ASP A 399 14.96 0.45 9.84
C ASP A 399 14.08 1.71 9.96
N GLU A 400 14.40 2.54 10.96
CA GLU A 400 13.70 3.78 11.33
C GLU A 400 12.17 3.60 11.53
N PRO A 401 11.72 2.64 12.37
CA PRO A 401 10.30 2.37 12.54
C PRO A 401 9.53 3.49 13.26
N SER A 402 10.21 4.43 13.93
CA SER A 402 9.61 5.59 14.59
C SER A 402 9.21 6.70 13.61
N ILE A 403 9.65 6.64 12.36
CA ILE A 403 9.42 7.72 11.38
C ILE A 403 7.93 8.07 11.23
N GLY A 404 7.59 9.34 11.45
CA GLY A 404 6.23 9.84 11.36
C GLY A 404 5.29 9.34 12.47
N LEU A 405 5.81 8.73 13.54
CA LEU A 405 5.05 8.45 14.74
C LEU A 405 4.94 9.69 15.62
N HIS A 406 3.74 9.93 16.12
CA HIS A 406 3.54 10.84 17.23
C HIS A 406 4.09 10.17 18.52
N PRO A 407 4.66 10.93 19.49
CA PRO A 407 5.18 10.35 20.73
C PRO A 407 4.20 9.42 21.47
N SER A 408 2.89 9.70 21.42
CA SER A 408 1.86 8.83 22.01
C SER A 408 1.78 7.43 21.37
N ASN A 409 2.26 7.25 20.13
CA ASN A 409 2.25 5.95 19.43
C ASN A 409 3.58 5.19 19.58
N ILE A 410 4.62 5.80 20.16
CA ILE A 410 5.89 5.12 20.45
C ILE A 410 5.67 3.95 21.43
N THR A 411 4.79 4.10 22.40
CA THR A 411 4.42 3.00 23.32
C THR A 411 3.87 1.79 22.55
N GLY A 412 3.06 2.00 21.52
CA GLY A 412 2.57 0.93 20.64
C GLY A 412 3.70 0.23 19.88
N LEU A 413 4.69 1.00 19.37
CA LEU A 413 5.87 0.45 18.69
C LEU A 413 6.70 -0.41 19.64
N ILE A 414 6.93 0.07 20.87
CA ILE A 414 7.66 -0.68 21.92
C ILE A 414 6.90 -1.96 22.24
N GLY A 415 5.58 -1.90 22.45
CA GLY A 415 4.77 -3.09 22.72
C GLY A 415 4.85 -4.15 21.61
N VAL A 416 4.96 -3.73 20.34
CA VAL A 416 5.19 -4.65 19.21
C VAL A 416 6.57 -5.32 19.31
N MET A 417 7.62 -4.57 19.66
CA MET A 417 8.97 -5.14 19.85
C MET A 417 9.02 -6.09 21.03
N ASP A 418 8.35 -5.76 22.13
CA ASP A 418 8.24 -6.63 23.32
C ASP A 418 7.52 -7.95 22.99
N ASP A 419 6.45 -7.90 22.19
CA ASP A 419 5.77 -9.12 21.70
C ASP A 419 6.73 -10.00 20.89
N LEU A 420 7.53 -9.41 19.98
CA LEU A 420 8.51 -10.17 19.19
C LEU A 420 9.56 -10.84 20.09
N ILE A 421 10.05 -10.15 21.10
CA ILE A 421 10.97 -10.72 22.10
C ILE A 421 10.29 -11.82 22.91
N GLY A 422 9.06 -11.58 23.38
CA GLY A 422 8.24 -12.55 24.11
C GLY A 422 8.00 -13.85 23.34
N ASP A 423 7.91 -13.78 22.02
CA ASP A 423 7.81 -14.94 21.12
C ASP A 423 9.19 -15.61 20.85
N GLY A 424 10.28 -15.20 21.53
CA GLY A 424 11.61 -15.82 21.39
C GLY A 424 12.40 -15.35 20.17
N ASN A 425 12.18 -14.13 19.70
CA ASN A 425 12.90 -13.53 18.58
C ASN A 425 13.95 -12.53 19.07
N SER A 426 14.75 -12.01 18.12
CA SER A 426 15.71 -10.92 18.35
C SER A 426 15.32 -9.72 17.50
N VAL A 427 15.51 -8.51 18.02
CA VAL A 427 15.19 -7.27 17.31
C VAL A 427 16.44 -6.40 17.19
N ILE A 428 16.79 -6.03 15.96
CA ILE A 428 17.76 -4.96 15.66
C ILE A 428 16.96 -3.73 15.23
N LEU A 429 17.12 -2.67 15.97
CA LEU A 429 16.43 -1.40 15.75
C LEU A 429 17.45 -0.34 15.31
N VAL A 430 17.34 0.14 14.08
CA VAL A 430 18.06 1.34 13.63
C VAL A 430 17.13 2.52 13.80
N ASP A 431 17.45 3.46 14.66
CA ASP A 431 16.60 4.63 14.89
C ASP A 431 17.41 5.86 15.31
N HIS A 432 16.77 7.03 15.28
CA HIS A 432 17.29 8.31 15.74
C HIS A 432 16.51 8.87 16.92
N ASP A 433 15.33 8.32 17.21
CA ASP A 433 14.46 8.76 18.29
C ASP A 433 14.99 8.25 19.64
N THR A 434 15.36 9.18 20.52
CA THR A 434 15.92 8.85 21.84
C THR A 434 14.88 8.17 22.76
N LEU A 435 13.57 8.44 22.59
CA LEU A 435 12.53 7.75 23.35
C LEU A 435 12.49 6.26 23.03
N VAL A 436 12.64 5.93 21.74
CA VAL A 436 12.66 4.52 21.29
C VAL A 436 13.97 3.85 21.69
N LEU A 437 15.10 4.50 21.45
CA LEU A 437 16.44 3.97 21.79
C LEU A 437 16.61 3.76 23.29
N SER A 438 16.01 4.60 24.14
CA SER A 438 16.05 4.45 25.61
C SER A 438 15.38 3.18 26.12
N LYS A 439 14.57 2.51 25.29
CA LYS A 439 13.89 1.25 25.61
C LYS A 439 14.62 0.01 25.10
N SER A 440 15.79 0.19 24.46
CA SER A 440 16.62 -0.93 24.03
C SER A 440 17.32 -1.60 25.22
N ASP A 441 17.47 -2.92 25.16
CA ASP A 441 18.26 -3.68 26.15
C ASP A 441 19.76 -3.44 25.98
N TRP A 442 20.19 -3.21 24.71
CA TRP A 442 21.57 -3.00 24.32
C TRP A 442 21.64 -1.94 23.22
N LEU A 443 22.62 -1.08 23.27
CA LEU A 443 22.89 -0.06 22.26
C LEU A 443 24.26 -0.26 21.63
N ILE A 444 24.34 -0.02 20.32
CA ILE A 444 25.57 0.06 19.55
C ILE A 444 25.57 1.42 18.88
N GLU A 445 26.53 2.26 19.21
CA GLU A 445 26.66 3.58 18.61
C GLU A 445 27.72 3.58 17.52
N MET A 446 27.30 3.97 16.31
CA MET A 446 28.14 4.03 15.12
C MET A 446 28.64 5.47 14.88
N GLY A 447 29.91 5.61 14.56
CA GLY A 447 30.49 6.93 14.32
C GLY A 447 31.96 6.87 13.93
N PRO A 448 32.74 7.94 14.29
CA PRO A 448 32.27 9.19 14.92
C PRO A 448 31.55 10.14 13.97
N GLY A 449 31.78 10.03 12.64
CA GLY A 449 31.24 10.91 11.61
C GLY A 449 30.44 10.16 10.55
N ALA A 450 30.27 10.80 9.40
CA ALA A 450 29.58 10.27 8.22
C ALA A 450 30.57 9.81 7.13
N GLY A 451 30.15 8.91 6.25
CA GLY A 451 30.91 8.48 5.08
C GLY A 451 32.27 7.88 5.45
N SER A 452 33.39 8.51 5.01
CA SER A 452 34.77 8.06 5.29
C SER A 452 35.13 8.14 6.76
N ASP A 453 34.54 9.06 7.51
CA ASP A 453 34.82 9.26 8.93
C ASP A 453 33.93 8.41 9.86
N GLY A 454 32.97 7.69 9.27
CA GLY A 454 32.11 6.72 9.95
C GLY A 454 32.63 5.29 9.88
N GLY A 455 31.72 4.34 10.12
CA GLY A 455 31.95 2.90 9.94
C GLY A 455 32.66 2.22 11.10
N ARG A 456 32.73 2.85 12.28
CA ARG A 456 33.27 2.28 13.52
C ARG A 456 32.22 2.26 14.63
N ILE A 457 32.39 1.39 15.60
CA ILE A 457 31.65 1.46 16.87
C ILE A 457 32.41 2.39 17.78
N ILE A 458 31.75 3.42 18.33
CA ILE A 458 32.33 4.39 19.26
C ILE A 458 31.93 4.09 20.70
N ALA A 459 30.75 3.48 20.90
CA ALA A 459 30.28 3.02 22.21
C ALA A 459 29.34 1.84 22.05
N GLN A 460 29.29 0.92 23.01
CA GLN A 460 28.33 -0.17 23.09
C GLN A 460 28.10 -0.63 24.54
N GLY A 461 26.89 -1.02 24.85
CA GLY A 461 26.51 -1.45 26.19
C GLY A 461 25.01 -1.32 26.45
N THR A 462 24.60 -1.43 27.71
CA THR A 462 23.25 -1.04 28.12
C THR A 462 23.04 0.47 27.95
N VAL A 463 21.78 0.92 27.96
CA VAL A 463 21.48 2.37 27.90
C VAL A 463 22.24 3.12 29.01
N SER A 464 22.33 2.53 30.24
CA SER A 464 23.06 3.11 31.36
C SER A 464 24.58 3.22 31.12
N ASP A 465 25.17 2.26 30.40
CA ASP A 465 26.60 2.29 30.04
C ASP A 465 26.84 3.40 29.00
N ILE A 466 26.01 3.51 27.97
CA ILE A 466 26.10 4.56 26.94
C ILE A 466 25.99 5.95 27.55
N VAL A 467 25.06 6.17 28.48
CA VAL A 467 24.89 7.46 29.19
C VAL A 467 26.14 7.87 29.97
N LYS A 468 26.91 6.90 30.48
CA LYS A 468 28.14 7.15 31.26
C LYS A 468 29.39 7.24 30.39
N ASP A 469 29.34 6.73 29.18
CA ASP A 469 30.47 6.71 28.26
C ASP A 469 30.75 8.11 27.70
N LYS A 470 31.95 8.63 27.98
CA LYS A 470 32.37 9.95 27.47
C LYS A 470 32.61 10.01 25.95
N SER A 471 32.82 8.85 25.33
CA SER A 471 32.98 8.76 23.87
C SER A 471 31.65 8.76 23.11
N SER A 472 30.55 8.51 23.83
CA SER A 472 29.20 8.48 23.24
C SER A 472 28.70 9.88 22.87
N LEU A 473 28.25 10.02 21.64
CA LEU A 473 27.62 11.24 21.13
C LEU A 473 26.13 11.30 21.50
N ILE A 474 25.47 10.14 21.60
CA ILE A 474 24.03 10.06 21.91
C ILE A 474 23.75 10.03 23.42
N GLY A 475 24.73 9.60 24.24
CA GLY A 475 24.57 9.47 25.70
C GLY A 475 24.02 10.72 26.40
N PRO A 476 24.52 11.94 26.10
CA PRO A 476 23.97 13.18 26.67
C PRO A 476 22.49 13.42 26.37
N PHE A 477 22.00 13.00 25.19
CA PHE A 477 20.58 13.15 24.79
C PHE A 477 19.68 12.07 25.42
N LEU A 478 20.21 10.87 25.64
CA LEU A 478 19.48 9.80 26.35
C LEU A 478 19.29 10.12 27.84
N SER A 479 20.18 10.92 28.42
CA SER A 479 20.12 11.34 29.82
C SER A 479 19.44 12.67 30.09
N GLU A 480 18.88 13.31 29.03
CA GLU A 480 18.32 14.68 29.08
C GLU A 480 19.30 15.74 29.61
N ARG A 481 20.61 15.43 29.67
CA ARG A 481 21.66 16.37 30.12
C ARG A 481 21.98 17.46 29.12
N ASN A 482 21.55 17.29 27.88
CA ASN A 482 21.77 18.25 26.81
C ASN A 482 20.42 18.59 26.14
N PRO A 483 19.53 19.29 26.83
CA PRO A 483 18.28 19.73 26.21
C PRO A 483 18.60 20.67 25.05
N LEU A 484 17.88 20.51 23.93
CA LEU A 484 17.96 21.47 22.84
C LEU A 484 17.64 22.86 23.39
N SER A 485 18.51 23.85 23.11
CA SER A 485 18.26 25.23 23.51
C SER A 485 16.96 25.69 22.84
N GLY A 486 15.96 25.95 23.68
CA GLY A 486 14.68 26.46 23.20
C GLY A 486 14.84 27.84 22.56
N ARG A 487 14.08 28.08 21.50
CA ARG A 487 13.89 29.44 20.97
C ARG A 487 13.20 30.27 22.04
N GLN A 488 13.50 31.59 22.10
CA GLN A 488 12.76 32.49 22.98
C GLN A 488 11.25 32.38 22.68
N SER A 489 10.47 32.12 23.72
CA SER A 489 9.01 32.08 23.57
C SER A 489 8.47 33.50 23.36
N HIS A 490 7.72 33.68 22.31
CA HIS A 490 6.92 34.90 22.07
C HIS A 490 5.48 34.64 22.51
N THR A 491 4.82 35.64 23.06
CA THR A 491 3.37 35.60 23.33
C THR A 491 2.62 35.72 22.02
N GLY A 492 1.42 35.10 21.91
CA GLY A 492 0.61 35.15 20.69
C GLY A 492 0.36 36.59 20.19
N ASP A 493 0.15 37.54 21.09
CA ASP A 493 -0.09 38.96 20.75
C ASP A 493 1.16 39.59 20.09
N SER A 494 2.38 39.20 20.48
CA SER A 494 3.61 39.74 19.90
C SER A 494 3.93 39.16 18.52
N LEU A 495 3.42 37.95 18.20
CA LEU A 495 3.63 37.32 16.91
C LEU A 495 2.79 37.89 15.79
N LEU A 496 1.61 38.44 16.12
CA LEU A 496 0.64 38.97 15.14
C LEU A 496 0.66 40.50 15.07
N HIS A 497 1.65 41.16 15.69
CA HIS A 497 1.75 42.62 15.75
C HIS A 497 1.96 43.26 14.37
N ASP A 498 2.79 42.64 13.52
CA ASP A 498 3.23 43.19 12.21
C ASP A 498 2.37 42.71 11.03
N GLY A 499 1.30 42.00 11.30
CA GLY A 499 0.37 41.48 10.31
C GLY A 499 0.03 40.01 10.52
N ARG A 500 -1.02 39.57 9.84
CA ARG A 500 -1.52 38.20 9.91
C ARG A 500 -2.00 37.76 8.55
N ILE A 501 -1.93 36.46 8.30
CA ILE A 501 -2.57 35.80 7.16
C ILE A 501 -3.89 35.24 7.67
N HIS A 502 -5.01 35.76 7.16
CA HIS A 502 -6.32 35.20 7.47
C HIS A 502 -6.61 34.02 6.54
N LEU A 503 -6.86 32.85 7.12
CA LEU A 503 -7.22 31.63 6.40
C LEU A 503 -8.66 31.25 6.70
N SER A 504 -9.51 31.28 5.66
CA SER A 504 -10.89 30.79 5.74
C SER A 504 -11.08 29.71 4.68
N THR A 505 -11.47 28.50 5.09
CA THR A 505 -11.68 27.37 4.19
C THR A 505 -13.05 26.73 4.42
N GLY A 506 -13.68 26.23 3.34
CA GLY A 506 -14.78 25.28 3.44
C GLY A 506 -14.30 23.88 3.85
N ALA A 507 -15.19 22.92 3.89
CA ALA A 507 -14.83 21.52 4.08
C ALA A 507 -14.09 21.00 2.84
N ILE A 508 -12.86 20.48 3.03
CA ILE A 508 -12.03 19.90 1.96
C ILE A 508 -11.63 18.49 2.40
N HIS A 509 -12.18 17.48 1.75
CA HIS A 509 -11.98 16.07 2.13
C HIS A 509 -12.34 15.82 3.61
N THR A 510 -11.35 15.44 4.42
CA THR A 510 -11.50 15.19 5.87
C THR A 510 -11.26 16.45 6.72
N VAL A 511 -10.81 17.55 6.11
CA VAL A 511 -10.58 18.82 6.82
C VAL A 511 -11.91 19.51 7.02
N LYS A 512 -12.25 19.79 8.28
CA LYS A 512 -13.43 20.59 8.64
C LYS A 512 -13.22 22.05 8.24
N PRO A 513 -14.29 22.82 8.05
CA PRO A 513 -14.17 24.26 7.85
C PRO A 513 -13.27 24.87 8.92
N LEU A 514 -12.31 25.66 8.50
CA LEU A 514 -11.34 26.31 9.37
C LEU A 514 -11.34 27.81 9.11
N GLU A 515 -11.39 28.57 10.18
CA GLU A 515 -11.20 30.01 10.16
C GLU A 515 -10.15 30.34 11.22
N THR A 516 -9.00 30.87 10.80
CA THR A 516 -7.88 31.18 11.69
C THR A 516 -6.97 32.26 11.12
N ASP A 517 -6.27 32.94 12.00
CA ASP A 517 -5.18 33.87 11.68
C ASP A 517 -3.82 33.20 11.95
N ILE A 518 -2.86 33.38 11.04
CA ILE A 518 -1.50 32.86 11.11
C ILE A 518 -0.53 34.03 10.99
#